data_5bf6012694b726446afcad2d31b7f80c
#
_entry.id   5bf6012694b726446afcad2d31b7f80c
#
_cell.length_a   1.000
_cell.length_b   1.000
_cell.length_c   1.000
_cell.angle_alpha   90.00
_cell.angle_beta   90.00
_cell.angle_gamma   90.00
#
_symmetry.space_group_name_H-M   'P 1'
#
loop_
_entity.id
_entity.type
_entity.pdbx_description
1 polymer ?
#
loop_
_entity_poly.entity_id
_entity_poly.type
_entity_poly.pdbx_seq_one_letter_code
_entity_poly.pdbx_strand_id
1 'polypeptide(L)'
;MIIRDEEGRPIAAEKVSDVSDELAGIEKKLRADVKKMSDDEKKELINELSELQDIIGLVTPELQKSSNPIELMGFMKQVLKIKNTAEKFKEKNIDND
;
A
#
# COMPACT_ATOMS: atom_id res chain seq x y z
N MET A 1 11.82 -7.08 -3.89
CA MET A 1 11.57 -5.92 -4.76
C MET A 1 10.31 -6.14 -5.59
N ILE A 2 9.42 -5.16 -5.63
CA ILE A 2 8.21 -5.29 -6.44
C ILE A 2 8.56 -5.05 -7.92
N ILE A 3 8.15 -5.96 -8.77
CA ILE A 3 8.34 -5.87 -10.21
C ILE A 3 7.19 -5.06 -10.81
N ARG A 4 7.51 -4.04 -11.58
CA ARG A 4 6.51 -3.18 -12.21
C ARG A 4 6.63 -3.28 -13.73
N ASP A 5 5.51 -3.07 -14.42
CA ASP A 5 5.49 -3.06 -15.88
C ASP A 5 5.96 -1.69 -16.43
N GLU A 6 5.89 -1.51 -17.75
CA GLU A 6 6.31 -0.27 -18.40
C GLU A 6 5.48 0.95 -17.96
N GLU A 7 4.24 0.73 -17.54
CA GLU A 7 3.35 1.78 -17.07
C GLU A 7 3.50 2.07 -15.58
N GLY A 8 4.38 1.34 -14.89
CA GLY A 8 4.62 1.50 -13.47
C GLY A 8 3.65 0.72 -12.58
N ARG A 9 2.82 -0.14 -13.14
CA ARG A 9 1.88 -0.95 -12.37
C ARG A 9 2.58 -2.15 -11.75
N PRO A 10 2.29 -2.47 -10.48
CA PRO A 10 2.87 -3.64 -9.83
C PRO A 10 2.30 -4.92 -10.43
N ILE A 11 3.17 -5.82 -10.88
CA ILE A 11 2.77 -7.08 -11.53
C ILE A 11 3.23 -8.32 -10.79
N ALA A 12 4.27 -8.22 -9.97
CA ALA A 12 4.78 -9.37 -9.21
C ALA A 12 5.61 -8.91 -8.02
N ALA A 13 5.74 -9.79 -7.04
CA ALA A 13 6.60 -9.60 -5.89
C ALA A 13 7.37 -10.89 -5.65
N GLU A 14 8.66 -10.77 -5.31
CA GLU A 14 9.51 -11.93 -5.03
C GLU A 14 9.29 -12.47 -3.62
N LYS A 15 8.99 -11.58 -2.66
CA LYS A 15 8.81 -11.93 -1.26
C LYS A 15 7.66 -11.13 -0.67
N VAL A 16 7.03 -11.68 0.37
CA VAL A 16 5.99 -10.95 1.12
C VAL A 16 6.58 -9.68 1.75
N SER A 17 7.84 -9.71 2.18
CA SER A 17 8.50 -8.53 2.75
C SER A 17 8.58 -7.37 1.76
N ASP A 18 8.70 -7.64 0.45
CA ASP A 18 8.71 -6.59 -0.58
C ASP A 18 7.37 -5.85 -0.60
N VAL A 19 6.26 -6.60 -0.54
CA VAL A 19 4.92 -6.01 -0.49
C VAL A 19 4.74 -5.24 0.82
N SER A 20 5.20 -5.80 1.93
CA SER A 20 5.14 -5.18 3.25
C SER A 20 5.88 -3.85 3.30
N ASP A 21 7.07 -3.78 2.68
CA ASP A 21 7.86 -2.55 2.60
C ASP A 21 7.15 -1.47 1.80
N GLU A 22 6.53 -1.85 0.68
CA GLU A 22 5.75 -0.92 -0.14
C GLU A 22 4.57 -0.36 0.66
N LEU A 23 3.86 -1.23 1.39
CA LEU A 23 2.74 -0.83 2.23
C LEU A 23 3.18 0.08 3.37
N ALA A 24 4.35 -0.19 3.96
CA ALA A 24 4.90 0.67 5.02
C ALA A 24 5.18 2.08 4.50
N GLY A 25 5.67 2.20 3.27
CA GLY A 25 5.89 3.50 2.63
C GLY A 25 4.59 4.27 2.45
N ILE A 26 3.54 3.60 1.99
CA ILE A 26 2.21 4.20 1.83
C ILE A 26 1.66 4.64 3.19
N GLU A 27 1.76 3.80 4.20
CA GLU A 27 1.29 4.12 5.56
C GLU A 27 2.00 5.35 6.13
N LYS A 28 3.31 5.44 5.91
CA LYS A 28 4.09 6.59 6.37
C LYS A 28 3.59 7.88 5.73
N LYS A 29 3.27 7.86 4.44
CA LYS A 29 2.72 9.02 3.73
C LYS A 29 1.34 9.39 4.26
N LEU A 30 0.51 8.39 4.58
CA LEU A 30 -0.83 8.63 5.12
C LEU A 30 -0.80 9.27 6.50
N ARG A 31 0.26 9.04 7.27
CA ARG A 31 0.43 9.63 8.60
C ARG A 31 1.03 11.04 8.55
N ALA A 32 1.62 11.43 7.43
CA ALA A 32 2.16 12.76 7.27
C ALA A 32 1.04 13.79 7.28
N ASP A 33 1.38 15.04 7.65
CA ASP A 33 0.39 16.10 7.69
C ASP A 33 -0.02 16.48 6.26
N VAL A 34 -1.23 16.09 5.89
CA VAL A 34 -1.78 16.32 4.56
C VAL A 34 -1.83 17.79 4.20
N LYS A 35 -2.01 18.66 5.20
CA LYS A 35 -2.05 20.12 4.98
C LYS A 35 -0.72 20.68 4.50
N LYS A 36 0.38 19.98 4.78
CA LYS A 36 1.72 20.38 4.36
C LYS A 36 2.13 19.76 3.03
N MET A 37 1.30 18.88 2.46
CA MET A 37 1.60 18.25 1.18
C MET A 37 1.28 19.20 0.02
N SER A 38 2.13 19.16 -1.01
CA SER A 38 1.85 19.83 -2.27
C SER A 38 0.73 19.09 -3.02
N ASP A 39 0.16 19.74 -4.02
CA ASP A 39 -0.88 19.11 -4.84
C ASP A 39 -0.35 17.87 -5.56
N ASP A 40 0.91 17.91 -6.01
CA ASP A 40 1.55 16.76 -6.68
C ASP A 40 1.72 15.59 -5.71
N GLU A 41 2.14 15.87 -4.47
CA GLU A 41 2.28 14.83 -3.44
C GLU A 41 0.94 14.18 -3.10
N LYS A 42 -0.13 14.98 -3.02
CA LYS A 42 -1.48 14.47 -2.78
C LYS A 42 -1.96 13.56 -3.92
N LYS A 43 -1.71 13.97 -5.17
CA LYS A 43 -2.08 13.16 -6.34
C LYS A 43 -1.32 11.84 -6.36
N GLU A 44 -0.03 11.88 -6.07
CA GLU A 44 0.80 10.68 -5.98
C GLU A 44 0.28 9.73 -4.92
N LEU A 45 -0.09 10.25 -3.75
CA LEU A 45 -0.63 9.43 -2.67
C LEU A 45 -1.98 8.81 -3.06
N ILE A 46 -2.85 9.56 -3.72
CA ILE A 46 -4.13 9.05 -4.20
C ILE A 46 -3.91 7.93 -5.22
N ASN A 47 -2.93 8.07 -6.11
CA ASN A 47 -2.58 7.03 -7.08
C ASN A 47 -2.08 5.76 -6.37
N GLU A 48 -1.24 5.90 -5.35
CA GLU A 48 -0.75 4.78 -4.55
C GLU A 48 -1.90 4.06 -3.83
N LEU A 49 -2.86 4.82 -3.32
CA LEU A 49 -4.05 4.25 -2.69
C LEU A 49 -4.91 3.48 -3.70
N SER A 50 -5.00 3.97 -4.93
CA SER A 50 -5.72 3.27 -6.00
C SER A 50 -5.07 1.95 -6.37
N GLU A 51 -3.73 1.85 -6.27
CA GLU A 51 -2.97 0.65 -6.53
C GLU A 51 -2.95 -0.33 -5.35
N LEU A 52 -3.46 0.08 -4.19
CA LEU A 52 -3.36 -0.70 -2.95
C LEU A 52 -3.88 -2.13 -3.10
N GLN A 53 -5.03 -2.31 -3.76
CA GLN A 53 -5.62 -3.63 -3.98
C GLN A 53 -4.73 -4.50 -4.87
N ASP A 54 -4.14 -3.91 -5.90
CA ASP A 54 -3.23 -4.61 -6.81
C ASP A 54 -1.97 -5.07 -6.06
N ILE A 55 -1.40 -4.18 -5.24
CA ILE A 55 -0.22 -4.49 -4.43
C ILE A 55 -0.49 -5.63 -3.46
N ILE A 56 -1.64 -5.58 -2.78
CA ILE A 56 -2.05 -6.65 -1.85
C ILE A 56 -2.24 -7.97 -2.60
N GLY A 57 -2.81 -7.90 -3.81
CA GLY A 57 -3.03 -9.08 -4.64
C GLY A 57 -1.76 -9.76 -5.15
N LEU A 58 -0.60 -9.11 -5.03
CA LEU A 58 0.68 -9.73 -5.40
C LEU A 58 1.09 -10.87 -4.48
N VAL A 59 0.47 -10.97 -3.30
CA VAL A 59 0.73 -12.08 -2.37
C VAL A 59 -0.10 -13.28 -2.83
N THR A 60 0.45 -14.00 -3.80
CA THR A 60 -0.20 -15.19 -4.38
C THR A 60 -0.16 -16.38 -3.41
N PRO A 61 -0.98 -17.43 -3.64
CA PRO A 61 -0.89 -18.64 -2.83
C PRO A 61 0.50 -19.27 -2.80
N GLU A 62 1.22 -19.23 -3.94
CA GLU A 62 2.60 -19.75 -3.98
C GLU A 62 3.52 -18.93 -3.09
N LEU A 63 3.39 -17.63 -3.13
CA LEU A 63 4.19 -16.72 -2.30
C LEU A 63 3.87 -16.95 -0.81
N GLN A 64 2.59 -17.14 -0.47
CA GLN A 64 2.18 -17.43 0.89
C GLN A 64 2.81 -18.73 1.41
N LYS A 65 2.84 -19.78 0.58
CA LYS A 65 3.44 -21.05 0.95
C LYS A 65 4.94 -20.97 1.20
N SER A 66 5.62 -20.12 0.47
CA SER A 66 7.08 -19.95 0.60
C SER A 66 7.47 -18.97 1.71
N SER A 67 6.50 -18.34 2.34
CA SER A 67 6.74 -17.27 3.32
C SER A 67 6.60 -17.77 4.75
N ASN A 68 7.31 -17.11 5.66
CA ASN A 68 7.25 -17.38 7.09
C ASN A 68 5.87 -16.96 7.63
N PRO A 69 5.20 -17.81 8.46
CA PRO A 69 3.92 -17.45 9.07
C PRO A 69 3.95 -16.14 9.85
N ILE A 70 5.07 -15.80 10.47
CA ILE A 70 5.20 -14.53 11.22
C ILE A 70 5.14 -13.35 10.26
N GLU A 71 5.80 -13.45 9.10
CA GLU A 71 5.74 -12.40 8.06
C GLU A 71 4.33 -12.25 7.52
N LEU A 72 3.62 -13.35 7.30
CA LEU A 72 2.23 -13.32 6.82
C LEU A 72 1.30 -12.65 7.83
N MET A 73 1.46 -12.97 9.12
CA MET A 73 0.67 -12.32 10.18
C MET A 73 0.92 -10.82 10.23
N GLY A 74 2.19 -10.43 10.16
CA GLY A 74 2.57 -9.01 10.13
C GLY A 74 1.99 -8.30 8.92
N PHE A 75 2.05 -8.94 7.76
CA PHE A 75 1.48 -8.42 6.52
C PHE A 75 -0.04 -8.21 6.65
N MET A 76 -0.77 -9.20 7.17
CA MET A 76 -2.22 -9.11 7.34
C MET A 76 -2.63 -7.98 8.28
N LYS A 77 -1.92 -7.83 9.40
CA LYS A 77 -2.15 -6.72 10.34
C LYS A 77 -1.88 -5.38 9.68
N GLN A 78 -0.81 -5.29 8.92
CA GLN A 78 -0.43 -4.09 8.20
C GLN A 78 -1.50 -3.69 7.18
N VAL A 79 -2.02 -4.66 6.42
CA VAL A 79 -3.09 -4.43 5.44
C VAL A 79 -4.33 -3.84 6.10
N LEU A 80 -4.77 -4.43 7.21
CA LEU A 80 -5.95 -3.92 7.93
C LEU A 80 -5.74 -2.49 8.43
N LYS A 81 -4.57 -2.23 8.98
CA LYS A 81 -4.22 -0.91 9.50
C LYS A 81 -4.20 0.14 8.39
N ILE A 82 -3.60 -0.19 7.26
CA ILE A 82 -3.52 0.72 6.12
C ILE A 82 -4.90 0.98 5.53
N LYS A 83 -5.73 -0.04 5.39
CA LYS A 83 -7.11 0.12 4.90
C LYS A 83 -7.90 1.09 5.76
N ASN A 84 -7.82 0.94 7.08
CA ASN A 84 -8.50 1.84 8.00
C ASN A 84 -7.97 3.27 7.90
N THR A 85 -6.66 3.44 7.83
CA THR A 85 -6.03 4.75 7.70
C THR A 85 -6.40 5.39 6.35
N ALA A 86 -6.42 4.61 5.28
CA ALA A 86 -6.78 5.09 3.94
C ALA A 86 -8.24 5.55 3.89
N GLU A 87 -9.15 4.84 4.53
CA GLU A 87 -10.55 5.24 4.61
C GLU A 87 -10.70 6.60 5.31
N LYS A 88 -10.01 6.78 6.42
CA LYS A 88 -10.01 8.05 7.15
C LYS A 88 -9.43 9.17 6.30
N PHE A 89 -8.37 8.90 5.58
CA PHE A 89 -7.75 9.86 4.66
C PHE A 89 -8.73 10.28 3.56
N LYS A 90 -9.41 9.33 2.94
CA LYS A 90 -10.40 9.60 1.90
C LYS A 90 -11.57 10.42 2.43
N GLU A 91 -12.10 10.09 3.61
CA GLU A 91 -13.19 10.85 4.22
C GLU A 91 -12.80 12.31 4.42
N LYS A 92 -11.59 12.57 4.92
CA LYS A 92 -11.13 13.94 5.19
C LYS A 92 -10.84 14.74 3.93
N ASN A 93 -10.42 14.10 2.84
CA ASN A 93 -9.92 14.81 1.67
C ASN A 93 -10.83 14.74 0.45
N ILE A 94 -11.82 13.85 0.44
CA ILE A 94 -12.71 13.67 -0.71
C ILE A 94 -14.14 14.10 -0.38
N ASP A 95 -14.60 13.84 0.85
CA ASP A 95 -15.99 14.09 1.26
C ASP A 95 -16.24 15.49 1.84
N ASN A 96 -15.22 16.33 1.89
CA ASN A 96 -15.32 17.69 2.45
C ASN A 96 -15.45 18.79 1.39
N ASP A 97 -16.04 18.48 0.29
CA ASP A 97 -16.32 19.51 -0.74
C ASP A 97 -17.67 20.18 -0.53
#